data_4125d8c9ce764ed6e5bbc106464e0a29
#
_entry.id   4125d8c9ce764ed6e5bbc106464e0a29
#
_cell.length_a   1.000
_cell.length_b   1.000
_cell.length_c   1.000
_cell.angle_alpha   90.00
_cell.angle_beta   90.00
_cell.angle_gamma   90.00
#
_symmetry.space_group_name_H-M   'P 1'
#
loop_
_entity.id
_entity.type
_entity.pdbx_description
1 polymer ?
#
loop_
_entity_poly.entity_id
_entity_poly.type
_entity_poly.pdbx_seq_one_letter_code
_entity_poly.pdbx_strand_id
1 'polypeptide(L)'
;MTASTRAILRDVRDGLEERLAGDGFRRRAGFLYSVPVTPGVVGWLGLNRILGQPGLLLSINPVVGVRHNEVELLVSSLAGNRSDPKTTTFAEPLSYVMPEKQYREWSFRAVEDIPYVLDDLAAAIKDHGLPNMRRWANLSALLEVIQRDGEILEYQARRVPAALALLGRKSEAARSVSMYLERLAGRLSYPEYLKYARAFDQYLAHGPTGATTRRGGD
;
A
#
# COMPACT_ATOMS: atom_id res chain seq x y z
N MET A 1 -2.67 10.22 -26.38
CA MET A 1 -3.88 9.48 -25.97
C MET A 1 -5.05 10.00 -26.79
N THR A 2 -5.70 9.14 -27.57
CA THR A 2 -6.82 9.49 -28.45
C THR A 2 -8.10 9.81 -27.65
N ALA A 3 -9.10 10.47 -28.28
CA ALA A 3 -10.40 10.73 -27.66
C ALA A 3 -11.09 9.42 -27.23
N SER A 4 -10.99 8.37 -28.07
CA SER A 4 -11.51 7.03 -27.79
C SER A 4 -10.87 6.41 -26.55
N THR A 5 -9.54 6.47 -26.40
CA THR A 5 -8.85 5.93 -25.20
C THR A 5 -9.32 6.61 -23.91
N ARG A 6 -9.56 7.93 -23.96
CA ARG A 6 -10.07 8.67 -22.79
C ARG A 6 -11.49 8.23 -22.39
N ALA A 7 -12.35 7.98 -23.37
CA ALA A 7 -13.70 7.49 -23.11
C ALA A 7 -13.68 6.11 -22.44
N ILE A 8 -12.91 5.16 -22.97
CA ILE A 8 -12.76 3.81 -22.41
C ILE A 8 -12.25 3.88 -20.96
N LEU A 9 -11.21 4.68 -20.70
CA LEU A 9 -10.66 4.84 -19.35
C LEU A 9 -11.67 5.43 -18.37
N ARG A 10 -12.52 6.34 -18.84
CA ARG A 10 -13.61 6.89 -18.03
C ARG A 10 -14.65 5.82 -17.72
N ASP A 11 -15.10 5.10 -18.73
CA ASP A 11 -16.17 4.10 -18.60
C ASP A 11 -15.73 2.93 -17.67
N VAL A 12 -14.48 2.48 -17.80
CA VAL A 12 -13.88 1.48 -16.91
C VAL A 12 -13.77 2.01 -15.47
N ARG A 13 -13.34 3.24 -15.28
CA ARG A 13 -13.22 3.85 -13.96
C ARG A 13 -14.58 4.01 -13.28
N ASP A 14 -15.53 4.59 -13.99
CA ASP A 14 -16.85 4.92 -13.44
C ASP A 14 -17.65 3.62 -13.21
N GLY A 15 -17.56 2.64 -14.11
CA GLY A 15 -18.18 1.34 -13.95
C GLY A 15 -17.60 0.51 -12.80
N LEU A 16 -16.30 0.63 -12.50
CA LEU A 16 -15.72 -0.01 -11.31
C LEU A 16 -16.12 0.71 -10.02
N GLU A 17 -16.15 2.05 -10.02
CA GLU A 17 -16.60 2.85 -8.87
C GLU A 17 -18.04 2.45 -8.47
N GLU A 18 -18.94 2.30 -9.41
CA GLU A 18 -20.32 1.85 -9.18
C GLU A 18 -20.36 0.47 -8.51
N ARG A 19 -19.60 -0.51 -9.03
CA ARG A 19 -19.57 -1.89 -8.51
C ARG A 19 -18.99 -2.02 -7.10
N LEU A 20 -18.10 -1.13 -6.73
CA LEU A 20 -17.40 -1.16 -5.44
C LEU A 20 -17.99 -0.20 -4.40
N ALA A 21 -18.93 0.67 -4.79
CA ALA A 21 -19.52 1.67 -3.90
C ALA A 21 -20.21 1.05 -2.69
N GLY A 22 -20.95 -0.06 -2.90
CA GLY A 22 -21.63 -0.79 -1.83
C GLY A 22 -20.71 -1.41 -0.79
N ASP A 23 -19.44 -1.65 -1.13
CA ASP A 23 -18.42 -2.18 -0.23
C ASP A 23 -17.61 -1.07 0.47
N GLY A 24 -18.00 0.19 0.28
CA GLY A 24 -17.42 1.36 0.92
C GLY A 24 -16.17 1.90 0.24
N PHE A 25 -15.80 1.40 -0.92
CA PHE A 25 -14.70 1.97 -1.69
C PHE A 25 -15.05 3.37 -2.19
N ARG A 26 -14.09 4.27 -2.10
CA ARG A 26 -14.19 5.64 -2.60
C ARG A 26 -12.97 5.97 -3.44
N ARG A 27 -13.19 6.54 -4.61
CA ARG A 27 -12.12 7.04 -5.46
C ARG A 27 -11.42 8.23 -4.82
N ARG A 28 -10.10 8.24 -4.85
CA ARG A 28 -9.25 9.32 -4.34
C ARG A 28 -8.67 10.18 -5.46
N ALA A 29 -8.06 9.54 -6.45
CA ALA A 29 -7.50 10.23 -7.60
C ALA A 29 -7.30 9.22 -8.75
N GLY A 30 -7.66 9.58 -9.96
CA GLY A 30 -7.44 8.73 -11.13
C GLY A 30 -8.03 7.33 -10.96
N PHE A 31 -7.15 6.33 -10.90
CA PHE A 31 -7.46 4.91 -10.70
C PHE A 31 -7.03 4.40 -9.31
N LEU A 32 -7.06 5.26 -8.33
CA LEU A 32 -6.74 4.97 -6.95
C LEU A 32 -8.01 5.06 -6.10
N TYR A 33 -8.31 3.99 -5.38
CA TYR A 33 -9.46 3.87 -4.49
C TYR A 33 -9.00 3.56 -3.07
N SER A 34 -9.84 3.89 -2.11
CA SER A 34 -9.61 3.54 -0.71
C SER A 34 -10.91 3.11 -0.04
N VAL A 35 -10.77 2.27 0.97
CA VAL A 35 -11.86 1.80 1.82
C VAL A 35 -11.43 1.88 3.29
N PRO A 36 -12.24 2.45 4.22
CA PRO A 36 -11.97 2.31 5.64
C PRO A 36 -12.01 0.84 6.05
N VAL A 37 -10.98 0.36 6.78
CA VAL A 37 -10.94 -1.04 7.25
C VAL A 37 -11.16 -1.09 8.75
N THR A 38 -10.32 -0.38 9.51
CA THR A 38 -10.46 -0.17 10.95
C THR A 38 -10.01 1.25 11.31
N PRO A 39 -10.30 1.78 12.50
CA PRO A 39 -9.74 3.05 12.93
C PRO A 39 -8.22 3.09 12.74
N GLY A 40 -7.73 4.11 12.04
CA GLY A 40 -6.30 4.27 11.74
C GLY A 40 -5.77 3.42 10.58
N VAL A 41 -6.56 2.53 9.97
CA VAL A 41 -6.15 1.70 8.85
C VAL A 41 -7.08 1.87 7.64
N VAL A 42 -6.47 2.16 6.51
CA VAL A 42 -7.16 2.38 5.23
C VAL A 42 -6.71 1.33 4.23
N GLY A 43 -7.67 0.62 3.63
CA GLY A 43 -7.43 -0.26 2.50
C GLY A 43 -7.22 0.56 1.21
N TRP A 44 -6.31 0.09 0.36
CA TRP A 44 -5.95 0.72 -0.89
C TRP A 44 -6.13 -0.24 -2.06
N LEU A 45 -6.69 0.31 -3.16
CA LEU A 45 -6.78 -0.36 -4.44
C LEU A 45 -6.21 0.59 -5.50
N GLY A 46 -5.12 0.20 -6.12
CA GLY A 46 -4.53 0.86 -7.27
C GLY A 46 -4.75 0.04 -8.53
N LEU A 47 -5.10 0.68 -9.64
CA LEU A 47 -5.23 0.01 -10.93
C LEU A 47 -4.09 0.43 -11.83
N ASN A 48 -3.04 -0.40 -11.92
CA ASN A 48 -1.95 -0.22 -12.87
C ASN A 48 -2.47 -0.53 -14.27
N ARG A 49 -2.39 0.46 -15.16
CA ARG A 49 -2.93 0.37 -16.51
C ARG A 49 -1.82 0.13 -17.50
N ILE A 50 -2.03 -0.78 -18.41
CA ILE A 50 -1.14 -1.08 -19.52
C ILE A 50 -1.91 -0.75 -20.81
N LEU A 51 -1.36 0.16 -21.60
CA LEU A 51 -1.92 0.62 -22.88
C LEU A 51 -1.00 0.22 -24.01
N GLY A 52 -1.55 0.09 -25.21
CA GLY A 52 -0.76 -0.14 -26.42
C GLY A 52 -0.30 -1.57 -26.64
N GLN A 53 -0.83 -2.53 -25.90
CA GLN A 53 -0.62 -3.94 -26.22
C GLN A 53 -1.39 -4.32 -27.50
N PRO A 54 -0.78 -5.05 -28.44
CA PRO A 54 -1.46 -5.51 -29.65
C PRO A 54 -2.74 -6.29 -29.34
N GLY A 55 -3.84 -5.92 -29.98
CA GLY A 55 -5.15 -6.58 -29.81
C GLY A 55 -5.88 -6.27 -28.48
N LEU A 56 -5.36 -5.35 -27.66
CA LEU A 56 -6.01 -4.90 -26.44
C LEU A 56 -6.28 -3.39 -26.46
N LEU A 57 -7.44 -2.99 -25.98
CA LEU A 57 -7.78 -1.60 -25.70
C LEU A 57 -7.11 -1.12 -24.41
N LEU A 58 -7.11 -2.00 -23.41
CA LEU A 58 -6.58 -1.74 -22.07
C LEU A 58 -6.31 -3.06 -21.37
N SER A 59 -5.26 -3.13 -20.58
CA SER A 59 -5.07 -4.15 -19.55
C SER A 59 -4.88 -3.50 -18.19
N ILE A 60 -5.38 -4.13 -17.14
CA ILE A 60 -5.29 -3.66 -15.76
C ILE A 60 -4.64 -4.75 -14.90
N ASN A 61 -3.56 -4.37 -14.21
CA ASN A 61 -2.99 -5.14 -13.10
C ASN A 61 -3.36 -4.43 -11.79
N PRO A 62 -4.39 -4.90 -11.08
CA PRO A 62 -4.79 -4.29 -9.82
C PRO A 62 -3.81 -4.64 -8.70
N VAL A 63 -3.55 -3.66 -7.84
CA VAL A 63 -2.75 -3.79 -6.63
C VAL A 63 -3.62 -3.48 -5.43
N VAL A 64 -3.62 -4.35 -4.44
CA VAL A 64 -4.34 -4.18 -3.18
C VAL A 64 -3.38 -4.00 -2.03
N GLY A 65 -3.75 -3.19 -1.05
CA GLY A 65 -2.85 -2.91 0.07
C GLY A 65 -3.55 -2.26 1.24
N VAL A 66 -2.75 -1.93 2.24
CA VAL A 66 -3.20 -1.18 3.42
C VAL A 66 -2.24 -0.06 3.75
N ARG A 67 -2.77 0.99 4.38
CA ARG A 67 -2.01 2.03 5.04
C ARG A 67 -2.35 2.00 6.52
N HIS A 68 -1.37 1.73 7.36
CA HIS A 68 -1.43 1.95 8.80
C HIS A 68 -0.93 3.37 9.09
N ASN A 69 -1.83 4.25 9.50
CA ASN A 69 -1.49 5.65 9.71
C ASN A 69 -0.38 5.84 10.74
N GLU A 70 -0.41 5.09 11.85
CA GLU A 70 0.61 5.17 12.90
C GLU A 70 1.99 4.73 12.39
N VAL A 71 2.06 3.65 11.60
CA VAL A 71 3.33 3.19 10.99
C VAL A 71 3.88 4.26 10.06
N GLU A 72 3.06 4.80 9.15
CA GLU A 72 3.51 5.78 8.17
C GLU A 72 3.84 7.15 8.81
N LEU A 73 3.15 7.53 9.88
CA LEU A 73 3.48 8.72 10.67
C LEU A 73 4.83 8.54 11.37
N LEU A 74 5.06 7.40 12.02
CA LEU A 74 6.33 7.10 12.69
C LEU A 74 7.48 7.07 11.70
N VAL A 75 7.34 6.31 10.59
CA VAL A 75 8.36 6.23 9.53
C VAL A 75 8.70 7.61 8.98
N SER A 76 7.69 8.42 8.68
CA SER A 76 7.89 9.75 8.10
C SER A 76 8.53 10.71 9.10
N SER A 77 8.12 10.68 10.35
CA SER A 77 8.69 11.50 11.43
C SER A 77 10.17 11.20 11.63
N LEU A 78 10.54 9.92 11.71
CA LEU A 78 11.92 9.48 11.89
C LEU A 78 12.80 9.75 10.65
N ALA A 79 12.21 9.76 9.48
CA ALA A 79 12.89 10.15 8.24
C ALA A 79 13.00 11.67 8.04
N GLY A 80 12.41 12.49 8.93
CA GLY A 80 12.36 13.93 8.78
C GLY A 80 11.45 14.42 7.65
N ASN A 81 10.48 13.62 7.23
CA ASN A 81 9.59 13.90 6.11
C ASN A 81 8.14 14.12 6.57
N ARG A 82 7.34 14.76 5.72
CA ARG A 82 5.89 14.76 5.89
C ARG A 82 5.32 13.41 5.46
N SER A 83 4.35 12.89 6.22
CA SER A 83 3.63 11.68 5.84
C SER A 83 2.73 11.97 4.63
N ASP A 84 2.97 11.26 3.53
CA ASP A 84 2.09 11.33 2.36
C ASP A 84 0.90 10.38 2.55
N PRO A 85 -0.35 10.90 2.54
CA PRO A 85 -1.54 10.07 2.70
C PRO A 85 -1.75 9.06 1.56
N LYS A 86 -1.02 9.18 0.46
CA LYS A 86 -1.08 8.25 -0.67
C LYS A 86 -0.12 7.06 -0.53
N THR A 87 0.81 7.11 0.39
CA THR A 87 1.76 6.00 0.63
C THR A 87 1.05 4.85 1.34
N THR A 88 1.16 3.66 0.81
CA THR A 88 0.71 2.42 1.46
C THR A 88 1.78 1.89 2.43
N THR A 89 1.36 1.21 3.49
CA THR A 89 2.29 0.48 4.37
C THR A 89 2.68 -0.86 3.78
N PHE A 90 1.78 -1.46 3.02
CA PHE A 90 2.02 -2.68 2.25
C PHE A 90 1.05 -2.73 1.08
N ALA A 91 1.51 -3.28 -0.05
CA ALA A 91 0.67 -3.55 -1.20
C ALA A 91 1.28 -4.66 -2.06
N GLU A 92 0.41 -5.52 -2.62
CA GLU A 92 0.81 -6.54 -3.59
C GLU A 92 -0.24 -6.67 -4.71
N PRO A 93 0.11 -7.22 -5.88
CA PRO A 93 -0.86 -7.45 -6.94
C PRO A 93 -2.02 -8.34 -6.47
N LEU A 94 -3.26 -7.98 -6.86
CA LEU A 94 -4.47 -8.70 -6.48
C LEU A 94 -4.38 -10.19 -6.81
N SER A 95 -3.78 -10.52 -7.93
CA SER A 95 -3.62 -11.91 -8.38
C SER A 95 -2.78 -12.78 -7.45
N TYR A 96 -1.87 -12.20 -6.67
CA TYR A 96 -1.08 -12.95 -5.68
C TYR A 96 -1.79 -13.16 -4.35
N VAL A 97 -2.86 -12.43 -4.08
CA VAL A 97 -3.74 -12.69 -2.92
C VAL A 97 -4.91 -13.62 -3.25
N MET A 98 -5.10 -13.95 -4.52
CA MET A 98 -6.04 -14.97 -4.98
C MET A 98 -5.50 -16.39 -4.72
N PRO A 99 -6.36 -17.43 -4.70
CA PRO A 99 -5.93 -18.81 -4.41
C PRO A 99 -4.84 -19.34 -5.35
N GLU A 100 -4.89 -18.97 -6.63
CA GLU A 100 -3.96 -19.42 -7.66
C GLU A 100 -2.55 -18.86 -7.48
N LYS A 101 -2.41 -17.68 -6.86
CA LYS A 101 -1.15 -16.95 -6.62
C LYS A 101 -0.29 -16.81 -7.87
N GLN A 102 -0.93 -16.57 -9.00
CA GLN A 102 -0.29 -16.43 -10.31
C GLN A 102 -0.54 -15.04 -10.86
N TYR A 103 0.37 -14.56 -11.69
CA TYR A 103 0.19 -13.30 -12.38
C TYR A 103 -1.07 -13.32 -13.25
N ARG A 104 -1.93 -12.33 -13.09
CA ARG A 104 -3.15 -12.15 -13.87
C ARG A 104 -3.38 -10.69 -14.14
N GLU A 105 -3.79 -10.39 -15.36
CA GLU A 105 -4.29 -9.09 -15.79
C GLU A 105 -5.76 -9.21 -16.21
N TRP A 106 -6.49 -8.12 -16.04
CA TRP A 106 -7.83 -7.95 -16.56
C TRP A 106 -7.76 -7.17 -17.87
N SER A 107 -8.00 -7.86 -18.98
CA SER A 107 -7.78 -7.35 -20.33
C SER A 107 -9.10 -7.04 -21.04
N PHE A 108 -9.17 -5.86 -21.62
CA PHE A 108 -10.31 -5.37 -22.41
C PHE A 108 -9.89 -5.35 -23.88
N ARG A 109 -10.52 -6.15 -24.72
CA ARG A 109 -10.23 -6.23 -26.16
C ARG A 109 -11.17 -5.35 -26.97
N ALA A 110 -12.44 -5.25 -26.53
CA ALA A 110 -13.48 -4.44 -27.13
C ALA A 110 -14.24 -3.65 -26.06
N VAL A 111 -15.02 -2.68 -26.47
CA VAL A 111 -15.86 -1.88 -25.55
C VAL A 111 -16.92 -2.75 -24.89
N GLU A 112 -17.39 -3.75 -25.61
CA GLU A 112 -18.40 -4.72 -25.17
C GLU A 112 -17.88 -5.61 -24.04
N ASP A 113 -16.58 -5.76 -23.88
CA ASP A 113 -15.97 -6.54 -22.77
C ASP A 113 -16.08 -5.80 -21.44
N ILE A 114 -16.25 -4.48 -21.44
CA ILE A 114 -16.13 -3.65 -20.22
C ILE A 114 -17.03 -4.16 -19.11
N PRO A 115 -18.33 -4.43 -19.31
CA PRO A 115 -19.19 -4.91 -18.20
C PRO A 115 -18.68 -6.21 -17.58
N TYR A 116 -18.38 -7.21 -18.39
CA TYR A 116 -17.99 -8.56 -17.94
C TYR A 116 -16.64 -8.56 -17.22
N VAL A 117 -15.65 -7.85 -17.79
CA VAL A 117 -14.32 -7.75 -17.19
C VAL A 117 -14.37 -6.97 -15.88
N LEU A 118 -15.23 -5.95 -15.80
CA LEU A 118 -15.43 -5.21 -14.55
C LEU A 118 -16.17 -6.01 -13.49
N ASP A 119 -17.14 -6.86 -13.88
CA ASP A 119 -17.84 -7.74 -12.95
C ASP A 119 -16.85 -8.74 -12.33
N ASP A 120 -16.03 -9.40 -13.15
CA ASP A 120 -14.99 -10.32 -12.70
C ASP A 120 -13.92 -9.63 -11.84
N LEU A 121 -13.46 -8.44 -12.24
CA LEU A 121 -12.51 -7.65 -11.46
C LEU A 121 -13.11 -7.24 -10.10
N ALA A 122 -14.33 -6.75 -10.08
CA ALA A 122 -15.01 -6.35 -8.86
C ALA A 122 -15.23 -7.54 -7.92
N ALA A 123 -15.62 -8.71 -8.44
CA ALA A 123 -15.71 -9.94 -7.66
C ALA A 123 -14.37 -10.32 -7.05
N ALA A 124 -13.29 -10.34 -7.83
CA ALA A 124 -11.95 -10.63 -7.32
C ALA A 124 -11.50 -9.66 -6.23
N ILE A 125 -11.81 -8.37 -6.36
CA ILE A 125 -11.51 -7.37 -5.32
C ILE A 125 -12.31 -7.65 -4.04
N LYS A 126 -13.59 -7.98 -4.15
CA LYS A 126 -14.47 -8.25 -3.00
C LYS A 126 -14.11 -9.55 -2.30
N ASP A 127 -13.88 -10.61 -3.07
CA ASP A 127 -13.69 -11.96 -2.54
C ASP A 127 -12.25 -12.20 -2.04
N HIS A 128 -11.27 -11.50 -2.58
CA HIS A 128 -9.86 -11.71 -2.24
C HIS A 128 -9.17 -10.44 -1.75
N GLY A 129 -9.34 -9.32 -2.43
CA GLY A 129 -8.67 -8.06 -2.08
C GLY A 129 -9.10 -7.52 -0.71
N LEU A 130 -10.41 -7.32 -0.52
CA LEU A 130 -10.95 -6.76 0.71
C LEU A 130 -10.74 -7.65 1.95
N PRO A 131 -10.89 -8.98 1.91
CA PRO A 131 -10.53 -9.85 3.02
C PRO A 131 -9.05 -9.76 3.41
N ASN A 132 -8.14 -9.69 2.43
CA ASN A 132 -6.72 -9.51 2.72
C ASN A 132 -6.42 -8.14 3.33
N MET A 133 -7.04 -7.05 2.85
CA MET A 133 -6.94 -5.73 3.49
C MET A 133 -7.40 -5.78 4.95
N ARG A 134 -8.50 -6.48 5.25
CA ARG A 134 -8.99 -6.69 6.62
C ARG A 134 -8.02 -7.51 7.48
N ARG A 135 -7.43 -8.55 6.93
CA ARG A 135 -6.38 -9.34 7.60
C ARG A 135 -5.16 -8.49 7.90
N TRP A 136 -4.70 -7.70 6.95
CA TRP A 136 -3.54 -6.83 7.09
C TRP A 136 -3.80 -5.60 7.96
N ALA A 137 -5.05 -5.31 8.33
CA ALA A 137 -5.36 -4.31 9.33
C ALA A 137 -4.85 -4.71 10.73
N ASN A 138 -4.65 -6.00 10.98
CA ASN A 138 -3.91 -6.48 12.14
C ASN A 138 -2.40 -6.31 11.88
N LEU A 139 -1.74 -5.51 12.70
CA LEU A 139 -0.33 -5.15 12.49
C LEU A 139 0.62 -6.35 12.61
N SER A 140 0.29 -7.35 13.44
CA SER A 140 1.09 -8.59 13.55
C SER A 140 0.98 -9.43 12.28
N ALA A 141 -0.24 -9.60 11.75
CA ALA A 141 -0.45 -10.30 10.50
C ALA A 141 0.19 -9.57 9.30
N LEU A 142 0.19 -8.23 9.34
CA LEU A 142 0.88 -7.43 8.33
C LEU A 142 2.40 -7.64 8.38
N LEU A 143 3.00 -7.69 9.57
CA LEU A 143 4.43 -7.95 9.73
C LEU A 143 4.87 -9.27 9.09
N GLU A 144 4.08 -10.34 9.26
CA GLU A 144 4.37 -11.65 8.64
C GLU A 144 4.47 -11.56 7.11
N VAL A 145 3.68 -10.67 6.51
CA VAL A 145 3.66 -10.49 5.05
C VAL A 145 4.82 -9.62 4.59
N ILE A 146 5.06 -8.48 5.26
CA ILE A 146 6.14 -7.56 4.90
C ILE A 146 7.52 -8.22 5.04
N GLN A 147 7.67 -9.18 5.97
CA GLN A 147 8.94 -9.87 6.21
C GLN A 147 9.21 -11.06 5.28
N ARG A 148 8.31 -11.37 4.34
CA ARG A 148 8.54 -12.45 3.37
C ARG A 148 9.73 -12.13 2.47
N ASP A 149 10.41 -13.18 2.04
CA ASP A 149 11.47 -13.07 1.04
C ASP A 149 10.90 -12.55 -0.29
N GLY A 150 11.70 -11.73 -0.97
CA GLY A 150 11.32 -11.13 -2.25
C GLY A 150 10.73 -9.73 -2.17
N GLU A 151 10.42 -9.23 -0.98
CA GLU A 151 9.98 -7.84 -0.81
C GLU A 151 11.12 -6.83 -0.99
N ILE A 152 10.76 -5.60 -1.34
CA ILE A 152 11.73 -4.52 -1.56
C ILE A 152 12.41 -4.16 -0.24
N LEU A 153 13.71 -4.45 -0.14
CA LEU A 153 14.50 -4.28 1.08
C LEU A 153 14.39 -2.87 1.67
N GLU A 154 14.51 -1.83 0.86
CA GLU A 154 14.42 -0.44 1.29
C GLU A 154 13.03 -0.08 1.85
N TYR A 155 12.02 -0.76 1.35
CA TYR A 155 10.64 -0.59 1.82
C TYR A 155 10.42 -1.24 3.18
N GLN A 156 10.90 -2.47 3.35
CA GLN A 156 10.84 -3.22 4.60
C GLN A 156 11.66 -2.53 5.70
N ALA A 157 12.84 -2.04 5.37
CA ALA A 157 13.83 -1.54 6.32
C ALA A 157 13.30 -0.46 7.28
N ARG A 158 12.33 0.34 6.86
CA ARG A 158 11.72 1.36 7.72
C ARG A 158 10.43 0.89 8.38
N ARG A 159 9.62 0.09 7.68
CA ARG A 159 8.29 -0.31 8.14
C ARG A 159 8.32 -1.45 9.13
N VAL A 160 9.21 -2.42 8.95
CA VAL A 160 9.35 -3.54 9.87
C VAL A 160 9.73 -3.08 11.28
N PRO A 161 10.81 -2.30 11.49
CA PRO A 161 11.14 -1.83 12.84
C PRO A 161 10.07 -0.91 13.42
N ALA A 162 9.43 -0.04 12.61
CA ALA A 162 8.35 0.82 13.08
C ALA A 162 7.14 0.01 13.57
N ALA A 163 6.71 -1.00 12.80
CA ALA A 163 5.62 -1.89 13.18
C ALA A 163 5.95 -2.70 14.45
N LEU A 164 7.16 -3.24 14.57
CA LEU A 164 7.63 -3.93 15.78
C LEU A 164 7.60 -3.01 17.00
N ALA A 165 8.05 -1.76 16.87
CA ALA A 165 8.04 -0.80 17.96
C ALA A 165 6.62 -0.45 18.41
N LEU A 166 5.69 -0.25 17.48
CA LEU A 166 4.27 0.01 17.75
C LEU A 166 3.57 -1.20 18.42
N LEU A 167 4.04 -2.42 18.15
CA LEU A 167 3.61 -3.64 18.86
C LEU A 167 4.27 -3.82 20.23
N GLY A 168 5.11 -2.87 20.69
CA GLY A 168 5.85 -2.97 21.95
C GLY A 168 7.06 -3.91 21.90
N ARG A 169 7.39 -4.49 20.74
CA ARG A 169 8.49 -5.45 20.53
C ARG A 169 9.83 -4.73 20.32
N LYS A 170 10.20 -3.85 21.27
CA LYS A 170 11.33 -2.90 21.15
C LYS A 170 12.67 -3.59 20.87
N SER A 171 12.97 -4.72 21.54
CA SER A 171 14.23 -5.44 21.31
C SER A 171 14.33 -6.03 19.89
N GLU A 172 13.21 -6.48 19.35
CA GLU A 172 13.16 -6.99 17.97
C GLU A 172 13.23 -5.85 16.95
N ALA A 173 12.60 -4.72 17.25
CA ALA A 173 12.71 -3.51 16.46
C ALA A 173 14.17 -3.04 16.34
N ALA A 174 14.89 -2.96 17.46
CA ALA A 174 16.31 -2.60 17.46
C ALA A 174 17.17 -3.59 16.65
N ARG A 175 16.96 -4.91 16.86
CA ARG A 175 17.68 -5.92 16.06
C ARG A 175 17.38 -5.81 14.56
N SER A 176 16.15 -5.52 14.21
CA SER A 176 15.78 -5.36 12.78
C SER A 176 16.46 -4.15 12.15
N VAL A 177 16.62 -3.04 12.87
CA VAL A 177 17.38 -1.87 12.37
C VAL A 177 18.83 -2.25 12.10
N SER A 178 19.50 -2.95 13.03
CA SER A 178 20.89 -3.41 12.84
C SER A 178 21.04 -4.32 11.63
N MET A 179 20.16 -5.29 11.50
CA MET A 179 20.11 -6.20 10.34
C MET A 179 19.95 -5.45 9.01
N TYR A 180 19.07 -4.45 8.96
CA TYR A 180 18.89 -3.67 7.73
C TYR A 180 20.04 -2.72 7.45
N LEU A 181 20.74 -2.20 8.45
CA LEU A 181 21.99 -1.44 8.26
C LEU A 181 23.04 -2.32 7.56
N GLU A 182 23.22 -3.56 7.99
CA GLU A 182 24.13 -4.50 7.35
C GLU A 182 23.72 -4.82 5.91
N ARG A 183 22.43 -5.15 5.68
CA ARG A 183 21.91 -5.52 4.35
C ARG A 183 21.91 -4.36 3.35
N LEU A 184 21.81 -3.13 3.80
CA LEU A 184 21.83 -1.92 2.96
C LEU A 184 23.25 -1.36 2.77
N ALA A 185 24.26 -1.88 3.47
CA ALA A 185 25.64 -1.44 3.33
C ALA A 185 26.07 -1.48 1.84
N GLY A 186 26.65 -0.37 1.38
CA GLY A 186 27.05 -0.20 -0.03
C GLY A 186 25.95 0.15 -1.02
N ARG A 187 24.68 0.20 -0.60
CA ARG A 187 23.58 0.67 -1.47
C ARG A 187 23.44 2.19 -1.44
N LEU A 188 22.88 2.77 -2.48
CA LEU A 188 22.63 4.22 -2.58
C LEU A 188 21.72 4.74 -1.46
N SER A 189 20.79 3.90 -0.98
CA SER A 189 19.85 4.22 0.11
C SER A 189 20.48 4.19 1.51
N TYR A 190 21.71 3.68 1.67
CA TYR A 190 22.34 3.50 2.98
C TYR A 190 22.49 4.79 3.80
N PRO A 191 22.97 5.93 3.25
CA PRO A 191 23.13 7.16 4.04
C PRO A 191 21.79 7.67 4.62
N GLU A 192 20.72 7.58 3.84
CA GLU A 192 19.38 7.98 4.29
C GLU A 192 18.84 7.01 5.34
N TYR A 193 19.11 5.72 5.19
CA TYR A 193 18.72 4.73 6.19
C TYR A 193 19.51 4.90 7.50
N LEU A 194 20.78 5.25 7.44
CA LEU A 194 21.60 5.53 8.64
C LEU A 194 21.04 6.71 9.46
N LYS A 195 20.53 7.76 8.79
CA LYS A 195 19.86 8.87 9.48
C LYS A 195 18.58 8.39 10.19
N TYR A 196 17.78 7.61 9.47
CA TYR A 196 16.58 7.00 10.03
C TYR A 196 16.89 6.11 11.24
N ALA A 197 17.90 5.24 11.15
CA ALA A 197 18.32 4.35 12.23
C ALA A 197 18.70 5.11 13.51
N ARG A 198 19.48 6.19 13.39
CA ARG A 198 19.84 7.04 14.53
C ARG A 198 18.61 7.69 15.20
N ALA A 199 17.68 8.20 14.40
CA ALA A 199 16.43 8.76 14.92
C ALA A 199 15.56 7.67 15.58
N PHE A 200 15.58 6.46 15.04
CA PHE A 200 14.86 5.33 15.59
C PHE A 200 15.41 4.87 16.94
N ASP A 201 16.74 4.83 17.12
CA ASP A 201 17.39 4.53 18.41
C ASP A 201 16.99 5.55 19.49
N GLN A 202 16.97 6.84 19.14
CA GLN A 202 16.49 7.89 20.03
C GLN A 202 15.02 7.71 20.40
N TYR A 203 14.18 7.34 19.43
CA TYR A 203 12.77 7.03 19.67
C TYR A 203 12.58 5.83 20.62
N LEU A 204 13.36 4.76 20.47
CA LEU A 204 13.29 3.60 21.35
C LEU A 204 13.71 3.92 22.79
N ALA A 205 14.71 4.82 22.95
CA ALA A 205 15.21 5.22 24.26
C ALA A 205 14.28 6.18 25.02
N HIS A 206 13.66 7.12 24.33
CA HIS A 206 12.92 8.22 24.94
C HIS A 206 11.41 8.23 24.67
N GLY A 207 10.93 7.38 23.77
CA GLY A 207 9.55 7.42 23.26
C GLY A 207 9.36 8.54 22.22
N PRO A 208 8.11 8.81 21.82
CA PRO A 208 7.82 9.88 20.86
C PRO A 208 8.26 11.21 21.45
N THR A 209 9.27 11.82 20.83
CA THR A 209 9.67 13.21 21.14
C THR A 209 8.46 14.10 20.87
N GLY A 210 7.91 14.72 21.92
CA GLY A 210 6.67 15.46 21.91
C GLY A 210 6.60 16.43 20.73
N ALA A 211 5.76 16.14 19.77
CA ALA A 211 5.17 17.15 18.95
C ALA A 211 4.33 18.03 19.92
N THR A 212 4.91 19.14 20.32
CA THR A 212 4.24 20.19 21.06
C THR A 212 2.96 20.53 20.31
N THR A 213 1.84 20.05 20.84
CA THR A 213 0.52 20.49 20.44
C THR A 213 0.48 22.00 20.69
N ARG A 214 0.79 22.80 19.66
CA ARG A 214 0.33 24.19 19.65
C ARG A 214 -1.19 24.12 19.61
N ARG A 215 -1.80 24.09 20.81
CA ARG A 215 -3.15 24.58 21.00
C ARG A 215 -3.11 26.04 20.56
N GLY A 216 -3.64 26.32 19.37
CA GLY A 216 -4.05 27.64 19.02
C GLY A 216 -5.13 28.02 20.01
N GLY A 217 -4.80 28.87 20.97
CA GLY A 217 -5.76 29.65 21.70
C GLY A 217 -6.20 30.82 20.84
N ASP A 218 -7.42 31.12 20.99
CA ASP A 218 -8.20 32.30 20.57
C ASP A 218 -8.76 32.28 19.15
#